data_4ddab077d3a0007b6c5f5effd1b27cce
#
_entry.id   4ddab077d3a0007b6c5f5effd1b27cce
#
_cell.length_a   1.000
_cell.length_b   1.000
_cell.length_c   1.000
_cell.angle_alpha   90.00
_cell.angle_beta   90.00
_cell.angle_gamma   90.00
#
_symmetry.space_group_name_H-M   'P 1'
#
loop_
_entity.id
_entity.type
_entity.pdbx_description
1 polymer ?
#
loop_
_entity_poly.entity_id
_entity_poly.type
_entity_poly.pdbx_seq_one_letter_code
_entity_poly.pdbx_strand_id
1 'polypeptide(L)'
;MSFTPQSKEPVPVSRMKTCVREGWLVALLLLAGCGTSKELSIEPRNGARFVIIYQPSHQTDTGEDFNEALVCNSIVEAAVAASTGVVMVHKVWSYNTEGIHHARQGSNTKIDHTSAVDSLGRISGYAYELRESNKFLPDVFIAVHNNGATNRHACWGFVHEGDQYEEQNRELAKEFVDEICRVTGLENAGALGDSSPNRNDYRCKNTGRLSFYSLDENVNTAPIRVLLEIGDNKVSYNFLMNPKNQREIGEVIQRVVERRFRRAGK
;
A
#
# COMPACT_ATOMS: atom_id res chain seq x y z
N MET A 1 -10.64 47.21 41.72
CA MET A 1 -11.07 45.99 42.42
C MET A 1 -9.89 45.07 42.53
N SER A 2 -9.41 44.90 43.72
CA SER A 2 -8.16 44.17 44.06
C SER A 2 -8.54 42.73 44.40
N PHE A 3 -7.93 41.76 43.77
CA PHE A 3 -8.05 40.33 44.13
C PHE A 3 -6.77 39.87 44.80
N THR A 4 -6.88 39.48 46.06
CA THR A 4 -5.85 38.86 46.88
C THR A 4 -5.82 37.35 46.62
N PRO A 5 -4.65 36.69 46.51
CA PRO A 5 -4.59 35.23 46.37
C PRO A 5 -4.61 34.57 47.77
N GLN A 6 -5.44 33.51 47.88
CA GLN A 6 -5.48 32.66 49.05
C GLN A 6 -4.33 31.64 49.03
N SER A 7 -3.65 31.55 50.18
CA SER A 7 -2.62 30.56 50.50
C SER A 7 -3.25 29.16 50.73
N LYS A 8 -2.70 28.12 50.09
CA LYS A 8 -3.03 26.71 50.40
C LYS A 8 -2.00 26.15 51.39
N GLU A 9 -2.51 25.59 52.45
CA GLU A 9 -1.75 24.89 53.47
C GLU A 9 -1.19 23.53 52.97
N PRO A 10 -0.06 23.05 53.55
CA PRO A 10 0.55 21.79 53.13
C PRO A 10 -0.12 20.58 53.81
N VAL A 11 -0.33 19.53 53.02
CA VAL A 11 -0.86 18.21 53.47
C VAL A 11 0.28 17.39 54.10
N PRO A 12 0.07 16.73 55.26
CA PRO A 12 1.11 15.97 55.93
C PRO A 12 1.48 14.66 55.26
N VAL A 13 2.78 14.40 55.18
CA VAL A 13 3.37 13.18 54.64
C VAL A 13 3.20 12.03 55.66
N SER A 14 2.40 11.01 55.32
CA SER A 14 2.29 9.78 56.07
C SER A 14 3.48 8.86 55.78
N ARG A 15 4.22 8.50 56.87
CA ARG A 15 5.30 7.51 56.86
C ARG A 15 4.72 6.10 56.58
N MET A 16 5.11 5.54 55.44
CA MET A 16 4.86 4.11 55.16
C MET A 16 6.03 3.28 55.67
N LYS A 17 5.69 2.31 56.52
CA LYS A 17 6.59 1.34 57.13
C LYS A 17 7.07 0.34 56.08
N THR A 18 8.37 0.13 56.04
CA THR A 18 9.02 -0.98 55.32
C THR A 18 8.54 -2.33 55.86
N CYS A 19 7.94 -3.16 55.02
CA CYS A 19 7.73 -4.58 55.28
C CYS A 19 8.58 -5.36 54.28
N VAL A 20 9.66 -5.91 54.77
CA VAL A 20 10.49 -6.90 54.06
C VAL A 20 9.72 -8.23 54.09
N ARG A 21 9.41 -8.79 52.94
CA ARG A 21 8.99 -10.19 52.84
C ARG A 21 9.44 -10.80 51.53
N GLU A 22 10.40 -11.65 51.69
CA GLU A 22 10.73 -12.89 51.02
C GLU A 22 10.24 -13.13 49.57
N GLY A 23 11.21 -13.55 48.81
CA GLY A 23 11.29 -13.90 47.41
C GLY A 23 10.21 -14.80 46.86
N TRP A 24 9.74 -14.40 45.71
CA TRP A 24 9.24 -15.31 44.70
C TRP A 24 9.92 -14.92 43.38
N LEU A 25 10.81 -15.78 42.90
CA LEU A 25 11.34 -15.76 41.55
C LEU A 25 10.17 -16.05 40.60
N VAL A 26 9.54 -15.03 40.09
CA VAL A 26 8.64 -15.18 38.94
C VAL A 26 9.52 -15.21 37.71
N ALA A 27 9.79 -16.42 37.22
CA ALA A 27 10.33 -16.61 35.89
C ALA A 27 9.32 -16.05 34.89
N LEU A 28 9.53 -14.83 34.40
CA LEU A 28 8.85 -14.30 33.22
C LEU A 28 9.30 -15.13 32.02
N LEU A 29 8.56 -16.17 31.71
CA LEU A 29 8.56 -16.80 30.39
C LEU A 29 8.09 -15.70 29.43
N LEU A 30 9.06 -15.02 28.79
CA LEU A 30 8.85 -14.30 27.57
C LEU A 30 8.46 -15.35 26.51
N LEU A 31 7.19 -15.67 26.45
CA LEU A 31 6.58 -16.21 25.24
C LEU A 31 6.73 -15.09 24.19
N ALA A 32 7.90 -15.09 23.51
CA ALA A 32 7.98 -14.49 22.21
C ALA A 32 6.92 -15.17 21.36
N GLY A 33 5.75 -14.55 21.29
CA GLY A 33 4.71 -14.91 20.36
C GLY A 33 5.31 -14.74 18.96
N CYS A 34 5.93 -15.82 18.47
CA CYS A 34 6.15 -15.99 17.05
C CYS A 34 4.74 -16.05 16.47
N GLY A 35 4.21 -14.88 16.10
CA GLY A 35 2.99 -14.81 15.31
C GLY A 35 3.30 -15.59 14.05
N THR A 36 2.84 -16.83 13.98
CA THR A 36 2.82 -17.60 12.75
C THR A 36 1.97 -16.79 11.79
N SER A 37 2.64 -16.08 10.86
CA SER A 37 1.93 -15.47 9.74
C SER A 37 1.10 -16.59 9.11
N LYS A 38 -0.21 -16.40 9.09
CA LYS A 38 -1.14 -17.35 8.48
C LYS A 38 -0.66 -17.53 7.04
N GLU A 39 -0.26 -18.74 6.68
CA GLU A 39 0.27 -19.02 5.37
C GLU A 39 -0.80 -18.67 4.33
N LEU A 40 -0.44 -17.90 3.32
CA LEU A 40 -1.37 -17.57 2.24
C LEU A 40 -1.82 -18.88 1.59
N SER A 41 -3.12 -19.10 1.57
CA SER A 41 -3.73 -20.33 1.05
C SER A 41 -3.85 -20.36 -0.48
N ILE A 42 -3.09 -19.52 -1.19
CA ILE A 42 -3.08 -19.51 -2.66
C ILE A 42 -1.88 -20.30 -3.19
N GLU A 43 -2.11 -21.06 -4.24
CA GLU A 43 -1.08 -21.74 -5.02
C GLU A 43 -0.76 -20.95 -6.30
N PRO A 44 0.49 -21.02 -6.82
CA PRO A 44 0.83 -20.35 -8.07
C PRO A 44 -0.03 -20.85 -9.22
N ARG A 45 -0.72 -19.95 -9.89
CA ARG A 45 -1.61 -20.27 -11.02
C ARG A 45 -0.88 -20.92 -12.20
N ASN A 46 0.40 -20.61 -12.37
CA ASN A 46 1.29 -21.21 -13.36
C ASN A 46 2.03 -22.47 -12.87
N GLY A 47 1.72 -22.95 -11.67
CA GLY A 47 2.24 -24.22 -11.12
C GLY A 47 3.71 -24.24 -10.67
N ALA A 48 4.54 -23.29 -11.09
CA ALA A 48 5.97 -23.28 -10.80
C ALA A 48 6.36 -22.17 -9.78
N ARG A 49 6.04 -20.92 -10.06
CA ARG A 49 6.38 -19.75 -9.26
C ARG A 49 5.21 -18.77 -9.26
N PHE A 50 5.07 -18.00 -8.19
CA PHE A 50 4.11 -16.90 -8.14
C PHE A 50 4.47 -15.84 -9.17
N VAL A 51 3.44 -15.32 -9.85
CA VAL A 51 3.55 -14.23 -10.81
C VAL A 51 3.09 -12.94 -10.14
N ILE A 52 4.01 -12.01 -10.04
CA ILE A 52 3.82 -10.71 -9.38
C ILE A 52 3.78 -9.63 -10.45
N ILE A 53 2.73 -8.83 -10.44
CA ILE A 53 2.63 -7.64 -11.29
C ILE A 53 2.82 -6.39 -10.44
N TYR A 54 3.71 -5.52 -10.88
CA TYR A 54 3.85 -4.16 -10.38
C TYR A 54 3.26 -3.17 -11.36
N GLN A 55 2.41 -2.27 -10.86
CA GLN A 55 1.85 -1.16 -11.61
C GLN A 55 2.26 0.15 -10.95
N PRO A 56 3.19 0.92 -11.53
CA PRO A 56 3.40 2.29 -11.08
C PRO A 56 2.24 3.18 -11.50
N SER A 57 1.97 4.23 -10.71
CA SER A 57 1.04 5.28 -11.11
C SER A 57 1.35 5.82 -12.50
N HIS A 58 0.34 6.29 -13.21
CA HIS A 58 0.49 7.01 -14.48
C HIS A 58 0.02 8.48 -14.39
N GLN A 59 -0.21 8.99 -13.17
CA GLN A 59 -0.58 10.37 -12.93
C GLN A 59 0.62 11.30 -13.08
N THR A 60 0.57 12.24 -14.03
CA THR A 60 1.74 13.05 -14.43
C THR A 60 1.77 14.44 -13.82
N ASP A 61 0.64 14.99 -13.39
CA ASP A 61 0.48 16.37 -12.93
C ASP A 61 -0.15 16.45 -11.53
N THR A 62 0.45 15.74 -10.56
CA THR A 62 0.01 15.66 -9.16
C THR A 62 0.53 16.80 -8.27
N GLY A 63 1.15 17.81 -8.85
CA GLY A 63 1.68 19.01 -8.18
C GLY A 63 2.48 19.85 -9.14
N GLU A 64 2.85 21.07 -8.72
CA GLU A 64 3.47 22.07 -9.59
C GLU A 64 4.81 21.58 -10.19
N ASP A 65 5.59 20.79 -9.43
CA ASP A 65 6.87 20.22 -9.86
C ASP A 65 6.99 18.71 -9.53
N PHE A 66 5.87 18.03 -9.33
CA PHE A 66 5.85 16.63 -8.94
C PHE A 66 5.17 15.76 -10.00
N ASN A 67 5.90 14.77 -10.47
CA ASN A 67 5.38 13.77 -11.40
C ASN A 67 5.30 12.41 -10.69
N GLU A 68 4.13 12.07 -10.18
CA GLU A 68 3.88 10.82 -9.46
C GLU A 68 4.25 9.60 -10.30
N ALA A 69 3.93 9.60 -11.60
CA ALA A 69 4.22 8.49 -12.47
C ALA A 69 5.72 8.15 -12.51
N LEU A 70 6.58 9.15 -12.61
CA LEU A 70 8.04 8.94 -12.65
C LEU A 70 8.58 8.48 -11.30
N VAL A 71 8.11 9.05 -10.20
CA VAL A 71 8.50 8.64 -8.84
C VAL A 71 8.10 7.19 -8.58
N CYS A 72 6.84 6.85 -8.83
CA CYS A 72 6.34 5.49 -8.63
C CYS A 72 7.01 4.48 -9.57
N ASN A 73 7.31 4.87 -10.82
CA ASN A 73 8.08 4.02 -11.72
C ASN A 73 9.48 3.74 -11.19
N SER A 74 10.18 4.73 -10.64
CA SER A 74 11.50 4.53 -10.05
C SER A 74 11.47 3.56 -8.86
N ILE A 75 10.44 3.64 -8.02
CA ILE A 75 10.22 2.70 -6.92
C ILE A 75 10.00 1.28 -7.46
N VAL A 76 9.13 1.13 -8.46
CA VAL A 76 8.83 -0.16 -9.07
C VAL A 76 10.05 -0.75 -9.79
N GLU A 77 10.83 0.06 -10.49
CA GLU A 77 12.08 -0.41 -11.12
C GLU A 77 13.08 -0.91 -10.09
N ALA A 78 13.18 -0.25 -8.94
CA ALA A 78 14.01 -0.74 -7.84
C ALA A 78 13.48 -2.07 -7.27
N ALA A 79 12.15 -2.25 -7.16
CA ALA A 79 11.57 -3.52 -6.73
C ALA A 79 11.88 -4.64 -7.74
N VAL A 80 11.70 -4.40 -9.03
CA VAL A 80 12.02 -5.37 -10.10
C VAL A 80 13.51 -5.73 -10.08
N ALA A 81 14.38 -4.73 -9.96
CA ALA A 81 15.85 -4.95 -9.90
C ALA A 81 16.30 -5.72 -8.66
N ALA A 82 15.57 -5.63 -7.55
CA ALA A 82 15.86 -6.34 -6.31
C ALA A 82 15.36 -7.81 -6.33
N SER A 83 14.67 -8.24 -7.39
CA SER A 83 14.16 -9.61 -7.48
C SER A 83 15.29 -10.64 -7.55
N THR A 84 15.20 -11.64 -6.70
CA THR A 84 16.16 -12.76 -6.67
C THR A 84 15.76 -13.94 -7.59
N GLY A 85 14.59 -13.83 -8.25
CA GLY A 85 14.05 -14.89 -9.12
C GLY A 85 13.24 -15.96 -8.37
N VAL A 86 13.02 -15.79 -7.06
CA VAL A 86 12.13 -16.67 -6.28
C VAL A 86 10.69 -16.60 -6.79
N VAL A 87 10.27 -15.42 -7.23
CA VAL A 87 8.99 -15.15 -7.89
C VAL A 87 9.23 -14.65 -9.32
N MET A 88 8.22 -14.73 -10.18
CA MET A 88 8.23 -14.09 -11.49
C MET A 88 7.68 -12.68 -11.37
N VAL A 89 8.44 -11.68 -11.81
CA VAL A 89 8.07 -10.27 -11.66
C VAL A 89 7.88 -9.64 -13.03
N HIS A 90 6.77 -8.94 -13.20
CA HIS A 90 6.49 -8.12 -14.38
C HIS A 90 6.06 -6.71 -13.96
N LYS A 91 6.39 -5.73 -14.79
CA LYS A 91 5.90 -4.37 -14.68
C LYS A 91 4.94 -4.09 -15.82
N VAL A 92 3.76 -3.54 -15.51
CA VAL A 92 2.81 -3.01 -16.49
C VAL A 92 2.69 -1.51 -16.32
N TRP A 93 2.92 -0.77 -17.38
CA TRP A 93 2.92 0.69 -17.33
C TRP A 93 2.67 1.28 -18.72
N SER A 94 1.70 2.19 -18.82
CA SER A 94 1.27 2.80 -20.08
C SER A 94 1.75 4.25 -20.25
N TYR A 95 2.68 4.72 -19.42
CA TYR A 95 3.18 6.08 -19.46
C TYR A 95 3.84 6.38 -20.81
N ASN A 96 3.42 7.52 -21.44
CA ASN A 96 3.89 7.95 -22.75
C ASN A 96 3.80 6.89 -23.88
N THR A 97 2.93 5.89 -23.73
CA THR A 97 2.71 4.90 -24.79
C THR A 97 1.75 5.48 -25.84
N GLU A 98 2.17 5.48 -27.08
CA GLU A 98 1.36 5.98 -28.19
C GLU A 98 0.03 5.21 -28.29
N GLY A 99 -1.08 5.92 -28.56
CA GLY A 99 -2.41 5.35 -28.64
C GLY A 99 -3.05 4.95 -27.31
N ILE A 100 -2.33 5.11 -26.20
CA ILE A 100 -2.84 4.86 -24.85
C ILE A 100 -3.29 6.17 -24.23
N HIS A 101 -4.52 6.19 -23.74
CA HIS A 101 -5.08 7.34 -23.07
C HIS A 101 -4.74 7.31 -21.58
N HIS A 102 -3.90 8.24 -21.15
CA HIS A 102 -3.63 8.44 -19.73
C HIS A 102 -4.79 9.19 -19.08
N ALA A 103 -5.21 8.77 -17.90
CA ALA A 103 -6.04 9.61 -17.06
C ALA A 103 -5.27 10.90 -16.79
N ARG A 104 -5.84 12.03 -17.14
CA ARG A 104 -5.31 13.33 -16.72
C ARG A 104 -5.52 13.42 -15.23
N GLN A 105 -4.50 13.86 -14.54
CA GLN A 105 -4.62 14.16 -13.15
C GLN A 105 -5.81 15.10 -12.86
N GLY A 106 -6.42 14.87 -11.72
CA GLY A 106 -7.56 15.67 -11.28
C GLY A 106 -8.72 15.65 -12.26
N SER A 107 -8.53 15.03 -13.41
CA SER A 107 -9.64 14.75 -14.24
C SER A 107 -10.40 13.60 -13.57
N ASN A 108 -11.38 13.95 -12.77
CA ASN A 108 -12.59 13.16 -12.61
C ASN A 108 -13.18 12.90 -13.99
N THR A 109 -12.31 12.69 -14.99
CA THR A 109 -12.75 12.32 -16.28
C THR A 109 -13.42 11.01 -16.06
N LYS A 110 -14.67 11.05 -16.23
CA LYS A 110 -15.60 9.99 -16.44
C LYS A 110 -15.13 9.09 -17.58
N ILE A 111 -13.88 8.64 -17.50
CA ILE A 111 -13.37 7.56 -18.34
C ILE A 111 -14.23 6.39 -17.93
N ASP A 112 -14.97 5.86 -18.87
CA ASP A 112 -15.65 4.59 -18.65
C ASP A 112 -14.59 3.49 -18.53
N HIS A 113 -14.04 3.36 -17.33
CA HIS A 113 -13.08 2.29 -17.03
C HIS A 113 -13.65 0.90 -17.31
N THR A 114 -14.98 0.79 -17.36
CA THR A 114 -15.64 -0.50 -17.59
C THR A 114 -15.59 -0.94 -19.04
N SER A 115 -15.50 0.00 -19.99
CA SER A 115 -15.37 -0.31 -21.42
C SER A 115 -13.92 -0.47 -21.87
N ALA A 116 -12.97 -0.02 -21.07
CA ALA A 116 -11.56 0.08 -21.42
C ALA A 116 -11.26 0.97 -22.65
N VAL A 117 -12.26 1.65 -23.17
CA VAL A 117 -12.18 2.45 -24.39
C VAL A 117 -12.86 3.81 -24.12
N ASP A 118 -12.18 4.89 -24.43
CA ASP A 118 -12.74 6.23 -24.34
C ASP A 118 -13.70 6.54 -25.52
N SER A 119 -14.33 7.72 -25.48
CA SER A 119 -15.25 8.16 -26.52
C SER A 119 -14.62 8.32 -27.92
N LEU A 120 -13.29 8.30 -28.01
CA LEU A 120 -12.54 8.36 -29.26
C LEU A 120 -12.02 6.99 -29.70
N GLY A 121 -12.46 5.92 -29.08
CA GLY A 121 -12.00 4.55 -29.37
C GLY A 121 -10.61 4.22 -28.82
N ARG A 122 -10.02 5.05 -27.95
CA ARG A 122 -8.70 4.83 -27.36
C ARG A 122 -8.84 4.08 -26.05
N ILE A 123 -7.92 3.15 -25.80
CA ILE A 123 -7.89 2.37 -24.56
C ILE A 123 -7.37 3.27 -23.44
N SER A 124 -8.04 3.32 -22.29
CA SER A 124 -7.57 4.06 -21.11
C SER A 124 -6.30 3.44 -20.54
N GLY A 125 -5.42 4.26 -19.94
CA GLY A 125 -4.17 3.78 -19.35
C GLY A 125 -4.39 2.66 -18.35
N TYR A 126 -5.29 2.83 -17.38
CA TYR A 126 -5.63 1.80 -16.38
C TYR A 126 -6.20 0.53 -17.00
N ALA A 127 -7.18 0.66 -17.87
CA ALA A 127 -7.82 -0.50 -18.48
C ALA A 127 -6.84 -1.26 -19.39
N TYR A 128 -5.95 -0.56 -20.08
CA TYR A 128 -4.88 -1.18 -20.86
C TYR A 128 -3.93 -1.96 -19.96
N GLU A 129 -3.43 -1.34 -18.91
CA GLU A 129 -2.48 -1.95 -17.97
C GLU A 129 -3.05 -3.22 -17.33
N LEU A 130 -4.31 -3.19 -16.88
CA LEU A 130 -4.95 -4.37 -16.30
C LEU A 130 -5.17 -5.48 -17.33
N ARG A 131 -5.52 -5.12 -18.57
CA ARG A 131 -5.63 -6.10 -19.63
C ARG A 131 -4.29 -6.75 -19.97
N GLU A 132 -3.20 -5.98 -20.00
CA GLU A 132 -1.85 -6.52 -20.19
C GLU A 132 -1.42 -7.36 -18.98
N SER A 133 -1.70 -6.91 -17.76
CA SER A 133 -1.46 -7.66 -16.53
C SER A 133 -2.13 -9.03 -16.56
N ASN A 134 -3.41 -9.07 -16.91
CA ASN A 134 -4.21 -10.31 -16.90
C ASN A 134 -3.68 -11.38 -17.87
N LYS A 135 -2.94 -11.01 -18.92
CA LYS A 135 -2.30 -11.96 -19.85
C LYS A 135 -1.23 -12.83 -19.18
N PHE A 136 -0.61 -12.33 -18.11
CA PHE A 136 0.38 -13.07 -17.35
C PHE A 136 -0.22 -14.05 -16.34
N LEU A 137 -1.55 -14.11 -16.20
CA LEU A 137 -2.24 -14.88 -15.15
C LEU A 137 -1.67 -14.58 -13.76
N PRO A 138 -1.70 -13.31 -13.32
CA PRO A 138 -1.02 -12.90 -12.10
C PRO A 138 -1.63 -13.54 -10.85
N ASP A 139 -0.76 -13.88 -9.89
CA ASP A 139 -1.15 -14.31 -8.55
C ASP A 139 -1.28 -13.09 -7.62
N VAL A 140 -0.43 -12.09 -7.84
CA VAL A 140 -0.37 -10.89 -7.02
C VAL A 140 -0.26 -9.65 -7.92
N PHE A 141 -1.02 -8.63 -7.59
CA PHE A 141 -0.98 -7.32 -8.23
C PHE A 141 -0.74 -6.24 -7.18
N ILE A 142 0.25 -5.39 -7.42
CA ILE A 142 0.66 -4.32 -6.52
C ILE A 142 0.71 -3.02 -7.31
N ALA A 143 -0.23 -2.12 -7.01
CA ALA A 143 -0.20 -0.75 -7.52
C ALA A 143 0.60 0.14 -6.56
N VAL A 144 1.46 1.00 -7.12
CA VAL A 144 2.30 1.93 -6.35
C VAL A 144 1.94 3.34 -6.75
N HIS A 145 1.47 4.12 -5.78
CA HIS A 145 1.00 5.49 -5.91
C HIS A 145 1.60 6.39 -4.82
N ASN A 146 1.45 7.72 -5.00
CA ASN A 146 1.69 8.71 -3.96
C ASN A 146 0.40 9.49 -3.70
N ASN A 147 0.11 9.78 -2.44
CA ASN A 147 -1.09 10.51 -2.07
C ASN A 147 -0.96 12.00 -2.39
N GLY A 148 -2.05 12.64 -2.80
CA GLY A 148 -2.04 14.04 -3.23
C GLY A 148 -2.79 15.03 -2.33
N ALA A 149 -3.46 14.58 -1.26
CA ALA A 149 -4.43 15.44 -0.57
C ALA A 149 -4.49 15.25 0.95
N THR A 150 -3.62 14.45 1.54
CA THR A 150 -3.71 14.11 2.96
C THR A 150 -2.96 15.08 3.86
N ASN A 151 -1.98 15.81 3.33
CA ASN A 151 -1.03 16.63 4.09
C ASN A 151 -0.35 15.83 5.24
N ARG A 152 -0.13 14.53 5.05
CA ARG A 152 0.51 13.63 6.02
C ARG A 152 1.73 12.95 5.40
N HIS A 153 2.82 12.91 6.14
CA HIS A 153 4.03 12.16 5.78
C HIS A 153 3.87 10.69 6.19
N ALA A 154 3.00 9.96 5.48
CA ALA A 154 2.54 8.64 5.88
C ALA A 154 2.48 7.66 4.70
N CYS A 155 2.34 6.36 5.01
CA CYS A 155 2.12 5.29 4.05
C CYS A 155 0.82 4.56 4.37
N TRP A 156 0.04 4.27 3.34
CA TRP A 156 -1.22 3.52 3.40
C TRP A 156 -1.16 2.32 2.48
N GLY A 157 -1.87 1.27 2.86
CA GLY A 157 -2.24 0.18 1.97
C GLY A 157 -3.74 0.18 1.75
N PHE A 158 -4.20 -0.08 0.53
CA PHE A 158 -5.61 -0.21 0.21
C PHE A 158 -5.91 -1.57 -0.38
N VAL A 159 -7.08 -2.10 -0.01
CA VAL A 159 -7.59 -3.38 -0.50
C VAL A 159 -9.06 -3.25 -0.89
N HIS A 160 -9.53 -4.07 -1.83
CA HIS A 160 -10.93 -4.05 -2.23
C HIS A 160 -11.82 -4.63 -1.15
N GLU A 161 -12.79 -3.84 -0.67
CA GLU A 161 -13.74 -4.27 0.36
C GLU A 161 -14.81 -5.18 -0.26
N GLY A 162 -15.06 -6.30 0.41
CA GLY A 162 -16.03 -7.31 -0.02
C GLY A 162 -15.46 -8.34 -1.00
N ASP A 163 -14.16 -8.28 -1.31
CA ASP A 163 -13.45 -9.31 -2.05
C ASP A 163 -13.35 -10.61 -1.24
N GLN A 164 -13.44 -11.75 -1.93
CA GLN A 164 -13.23 -13.06 -1.28
C GLN A 164 -11.83 -13.23 -0.67
N TYR A 165 -10.84 -12.48 -1.12
CA TYR A 165 -9.46 -12.45 -0.60
C TYR A 165 -9.16 -11.21 0.24
N GLU A 166 -10.18 -10.48 0.72
CA GLU A 166 -9.97 -9.22 1.44
C GLU A 166 -9.05 -9.39 2.66
N GLU A 167 -9.22 -10.46 3.45
CA GLU A 167 -8.40 -10.71 4.63
C GLU A 167 -6.91 -10.87 4.26
N GLN A 168 -6.60 -11.69 3.26
CA GLN A 168 -5.24 -11.92 2.78
C GLN A 168 -4.63 -10.66 2.16
N ASN A 169 -5.43 -9.91 1.41
CA ASN A 169 -5.03 -8.63 0.82
C ASN A 169 -4.68 -7.63 1.92
N ARG A 170 -5.50 -7.57 2.97
CA ARG A 170 -5.29 -6.65 4.10
C ARG A 170 -4.07 -7.04 4.94
N GLU A 171 -3.83 -8.33 5.17
CA GLU A 171 -2.60 -8.79 5.83
C GLU A 171 -1.34 -8.40 5.04
N LEU A 172 -1.35 -8.60 3.72
CA LEU A 172 -0.23 -8.23 2.85
C LEU A 172 -0.05 -6.71 2.80
N ALA A 173 -1.13 -5.94 2.66
CA ALA A 173 -1.09 -4.48 2.66
C ALA A 173 -0.50 -3.96 3.98
N LYS A 174 -0.92 -4.54 5.11
CA LYS A 174 -0.36 -4.20 6.43
C LYS A 174 1.13 -4.51 6.51
N GLU A 175 1.57 -5.66 6.02
CA GLU A 175 2.98 -6.05 6.02
C GLU A 175 3.84 -5.07 5.20
N PHE A 176 3.35 -4.64 4.03
CA PHE A 176 4.02 -3.61 3.24
C PHE A 176 4.14 -2.29 4.00
N VAL A 177 3.04 -1.79 4.55
CA VAL A 177 3.02 -0.51 5.27
C VAL A 177 3.94 -0.56 6.49
N ASP A 178 3.88 -1.63 7.29
CA ASP A 178 4.74 -1.82 8.46
C ASP A 178 6.23 -1.77 8.08
N GLU A 179 6.63 -2.50 7.05
CA GLU A 179 8.02 -2.59 6.62
C GLU A 179 8.53 -1.31 5.94
N ILE A 180 7.70 -0.68 5.09
CA ILE A 180 8.04 0.61 4.46
C ILE A 180 8.24 1.66 5.55
N CYS A 181 7.28 1.80 6.48
CA CYS A 181 7.37 2.79 7.55
C CYS A 181 8.55 2.54 8.49
N ARG A 182 8.87 1.28 8.78
CA ARG A 182 10.02 0.90 9.62
C ARG A 182 11.36 1.36 9.03
N VAL A 183 11.53 1.32 7.72
CA VAL A 183 12.80 1.70 7.08
C VAL A 183 12.85 3.17 6.70
N THR A 184 11.71 3.77 6.37
CA THR A 184 11.65 5.14 5.85
C THR A 184 11.34 6.21 6.90
N GLY A 185 10.76 5.81 8.04
CA GLY A 185 10.27 6.74 9.05
C GLY A 185 8.95 7.42 8.70
N LEU A 186 8.28 7.02 7.61
CA LEU A 186 6.92 7.45 7.33
C LEU A 186 5.97 7.01 8.45
N GLU A 187 4.94 7.81 8.71
CA GLU A 187 3.85 7.43 9.60
C GLU A 187 3.10 6.22 9.02
N ASN A 188 2.82 5.23 9.87
CA ASN A 188 2.02 4.07 9.49
C ASN A 188 0.52 4.42 9.56
N ALA A 189 -0.12 4.58 8.42
CA ALA A 189 -1.54 4.88 8.33
C ALA A 189 -2.42 3.63 8.15
N GLY A 190 -1.80 2.45 8.11
CA GLY A 190 -2.47 1.15 8.13
C GLY A 190 -2.94 0.65 6.78
N ALA A 191 -3.62 -0.49 6.84
CA ALA A 191 -4.28 -1.13 5.69
C ALA A 191 -5.79 -0.87 5.76
N LEU A 192 -6.32 -0.18 4.76
CA LEU A 192 -7.68 0.33 4.69
C LEU A 192 -8.46 -0.34 3.56
N GLY A 193 -9.80 -0.32 3.66
CA GLY A 193 -10.67 -0.61 2.54
C GLY A 193 -10.64 0.52 1.50
N ASP A 194 -10.86 0.19 0.25
CA ASP A 194 -10.84 1.16 -0.86
C ASP A 194 -12.15 1.94 -1.02
N SER A 195 -13.20 1.56 -0.31
CA SER A 195 -14.49 2.26 -0.36
C SER A 195 -14.40 3.64 0.28
N SER A 196 -14.79 4.67 -0.45
CA SER A 196 -14.82 6.04 0.06
C SER A 196 -16.05 6.79 -0.49
N PRO A 197 -16.80 7.49 0.37
CA PRO A 197 -17.92 8.33 -0.08
C PRO A 197 -17.48 9.54 -0.93
N ASN A 198 -16.22 9.95 -0.80
CA ASN A 198 -15.67 11.09 -1.53
C ASN A 198 -14.99 10.71 -2.85
N ARG A 199 -14.87 9.42 -3.13
CA ARG A 199 -14.31 8.92 -4.38
C ARG A 199 -15.42 8.94 -5.45
N ASN A 200 -15.12 9.40 -6.66
CA ASN A 200 -16.11 9.54 -7.74
C ASN A 200 -15.60 9.09 -9.11
N ASP A 201 -14.46 8.42 -9.13
CA ASP A 201 -13.75 7.98 -10.32
C ASP A 201 -14.22 6.61 -10.83
N TYR A 202 -14.55 5.68 -9.94
CA TYR A 202 -15.03 4.35 -10.32
C TYR A 202 -16.06 3.81 -9.32
N ARG A 203 -17.08 3.13 -9.85
CA ARG A 203 -18.09 2.41 -9.06
C ARG A 203 -18.02 0.92 -9.35
N CYS A 204 -17.65 0.13 -8.35
CA CYS A 204 -17.62 -1.32 -8.43
C CYS A 204 -19.02 -1.87 -8.75
N LYS A 205 -19.11 -2.76 -9.74
CA LYS A 205 -20.40 -3.34 -10.17
C LYS A 205 -21.01 -4.27 -9.12
N ASN A 206 -20.18 -5.00 -8.38
CA ASN A 206 -20.64 -5.98 -7.41
C ASN A 206 -21.18 -5.31 -6.14
N THR A 207 -20.45 -4.31 -5.62
CA THR A 207 -20.79 -3.66 -4.36
C THR A 207 -21.59 -2.39 -4.52
N GLY A 208 -21.61 -1.77 -5.70
CA GLY A 208 -22.17 -0.46 -5.97
C GLY A 208 -21.42 0.69 -5.28
N ARG A 209 -20.28 0.39 -4.61
CA ARG A 209 -19.48 1.38 -3.89
C ARG A 209 -18.45 2.03 -4.80
N LEU A 210 -18.04 3.23 -4.46
CA LEU A 210 -16.91 3.89 -5.10
C LEU A 210 -15.61 3.29 -4.58
N SER A 211 -14.72 2.87 -5.47
CA SER A 211 -13.53 2.09 -5.15
C SER A 211 -12.39 2.36 -6.13
N PHE A 212 -11.23 1.75 -5.92
CA PHE A 212 -10.14 1.76 -6.90
C PHE A 212 -10.39 0.75 -8.02
N TYR A 213 -10.37 1.23 -9.26
CA TYR A 213 -10.57 0.39 -10.44
C TYR A 213 -9.57 -0.77 -10.52
N SER A 214 -8.31 -0.52 -10.20
CA SER A 214 -7.24 -1.53 -10.27
C SER A 214 -7.37 -2.66 -9.24
N LEU A 215 -8.19 -2.47 -8.21
CA LEU A 215 -8.40 -3.47 -7.16
C LEU A 215 -9.68 -4.31 -7.36
N ASP A 216 -10.57 -3.93 -8.28
CA ASP A 216 -11.83 -4.65 -8.53
C ASP A 216 -11.57 -6.00 -9.22
N GLU A 217 -12.08 -7.10 -8.65
CA GLU A 217 -11.94 -8.46 -9.17
C GLU A 217 -12.60 -8.67 -10.55
N ASN A 218 -13.53 -7.80 -10.93
CA ASN A 218 -14.16 -7.88 -12.24
C ASN A 218 -13.24 -7.43 -13.39
N VAL A 219 -12.18 -6.70 -13.07
CA VAL A 219 -11.25 -6.14 -14.07
C VAL A 219 -9.81 -6.60 -13.86
N ASN A 220 -9.42 -6.90 -12.65
CA ASN A 220 -8.10 -7.40 -12.29
C ASN A 220 -8.22 -8.85 -11.80
N THR A 221 -7.68 -9.79 -12.55
CA THR A 221 -7.83 -11.22 -12.28
C THR A 221 -6.87 -11.79 -11.24
N ALA A 222 -5.93 -11.00 -10.75
CA ALA A 222 -5.06 -11.43 -9.64
C ALA A 222 -5.90 -11.69 -8.38
N PRO A 223 -5.75 -12.82 -7.68
CA PRO A 223 -6.45 -13.05 -6.43
C PRO A 223 -5.97 -12.11 -5.32
N ILE A 224 -4.69 -11.79 -5.28
CA ILE A 224 -4.12 -10.86 -4.29
C ILE A 224 -3.89 -9.51 -4.95
N ARG A 225 -4.50 -8.46 -4.41
CA ARG A 225 -4.46 -7.10 -4.95
C ARG A 225 -4.28 -6.08 -3.85
N VAL A 226 -3.24 -5.27 -3.97
CA VAL A 226 -2.93 -4.19 -3.02
C VAL A 226 -2.58 -2.93 -3.78
N LEU A 227 -3.05 -1.79 -3.31
CA LEU A 227 -2.58 -0.47 -3.74
C LEU A 227 -1.86 0.20 -2.57
N LEU A 228 -0.67 0.70 -2.81
CA LEU A 228 0.13 1.43 -1.84
C LEU A 228 0.10 2.92 -2.19
N GLU A 229 -0.21 3.75 -1.20
CA GLU A 229 -0.10 5.20 -1.25
C GLU A 229 1.07 5.62 -0.35
N ILE A 230 2.20 5.97 -0.95
CA ILE A 230 3.48 6.16 -0.25
C ILE A 230 3.82 7.65 -0.20
N GLY A 231 3.67 8.25 0.98
CA GLY A 231 3.90 9.69 1.17
C GLY A 231 2.83 10.55 0.49
N ASP A 232 2.91 11.83 0.75
CA ASP A 232 2.04 12.85 0.14
C ASP A 232 2.90 13.77 -0.73
N ASN A 233 2.46 14.05 -1.95
CA ASN A 233 3.22 14.79 -2.96
C ASN A 233 3.64 16.22 -2.53
N LYS A 234 3.03 16.75 -1.49
CA LYS A 234 3.34 18.06 -0.91
C LYS A 234 4.30 17.94 0.27
N VAL A 235 3.82 17.31 1.36
CA VAL A 235 4.58 17.28 2.62
C VAL A 235 5.71 16.26 2.60
N SER A 236 5.66 15.27 1.72
CA SER A 236 6.71 14.29 1.52
C SER A 236 7.57 14.56 0.28
N TYR A 237 7.43 15.72 -0.38
CA TYR A 237 8.09 16.03 -1.66
C TYR A 237 9.59 15.68 -1.67
N ASN A 238 10.37 16.29 -0.76
CA ASN A 238 11.81 16.06 -0.70
C ASN A 238 12.19 14.60 -0.41
N PHE A 239 11.37 13.91 0.35
CA PHE A 239 11.54 12.49 0.64
C PHE A 239 11.29 11.63 -0.61
N LEU A 240 10.18 11.89 -1.31
CA LEU A 240 9.78 11.16 -2.52
C LEU A 240 10.71 11.42 -3.71
N MET A 241 11.22 12.63 -3.84
CA MET A 241 12.17 13.00 -4.90
C MET A 241 13.59 12.48 -4.67
N ASN A 242 13.89 11.90 -3.51
CA ASN A 242 15.20 11.34 -3.21
C ASN A 242 15.35 9.93 -3.80
N PRO A 243 16.27 9.70 -4.77
CA PRO A 243 16.46 8.39 -5.40
C PRO A 243 16.87 7.28 -4.43
N LYS A 244 17.51 7.63 -3.32
CA LYS A 244 17.86 6.66 -2.28
C LYS A 244 16.60 6.12 -1.61
N ASN A 245 15.66 6.99 -1.25
CA ASN A 245 14.40 6.57 -0.63
C ASN A 245 13.55 5.75 -1.59
N GLN A 246 13.47 6.15 -2.86
CA GLN A 246 12.76 5.40 -3.91
C GLN A 246 13.31 3.97 -4.04
N ARG A 247 14.64 3.83 -4.05
CA ARG A 247 15.30 2.52 -4.09
C ARG A 247 15.00 1.70 -2.84
N GLU A 248 15.16 2.27 -1.68
CA GLU A 248 14.91 1.59 -0.40
C GLU A 248 13.48 1.08 -0.29
N ILE A 249 12.50 1.90 -0.70
CA ILE A 249 11.09 1.50 -0.75
C ILE A 249 10.90 0.32 -1.72
N GLY A 250 11.43 0.39 -2.93
CA GLY A 250 11.32 -0.70 -3.91
C GLY A 250 11.93 -2.01 -3.41
N GLU A 251 13.13 -1.96 -2.83
CA GLU A 251 13.79 -3.12 -2.22
C GLU A 251 12.98 -3.72 -1.07
N VAL A 252 12.33 -2.88 -0.26
CA VAL A 252 11.44 -3.34 0.83
C VAL A 252 10.23 -4.05 0.25
N ILE A 253 9.56 -3.47 -0.73
CA ILE A 253 8.38 -4.07 -1.38
C ILE A 253 8.75 -5.46 -1.92
N GLN A 254 9.84 -5.58 -2.69
CA GLN A 254 10.26 -6.85 -3.25
C GLN A 254 10.63 -7.88 -2.17
N ARG A 255 11.30 -7.45 -1.11
CA ARG A 255 11.65 -8.33 0.01
C ARG A 255 10.42 -8.89 0.73
N VAL A 256 9.37 -8.07 0.94
CA VAL A 256 8.09 -8.52 1.50
C VAL A 256 7.46 -9.56 0.57
N VAL A 257 7.40 -9.27 -0.73
CA VAL A 257 6.87 -10.21 -1.73
C VAL A 257 7.60 -11.54 -1.69
N GLU A 258 8.92 -11.55 -1.77
CA GLU A 258 9.69 -12.78 -1.80
C GLU A 258 9.61 -13.57 -0.48
N ARG A 259 9.50 -12.89 0.64
CA ARG A 259 9.28 -13.54 1.94
C ARG A 259 7.91 -14.23 1.98
N ARG A 260 6.87 -13.56 1.49
CA ARG A 260 5.49 -14.02 1.58
C ARG A 260 5.14 -15.09 0.55
N PHE A 261 5.69 -14.99 -0.66
CA PHE A 261 5.38 -15.85 -1.80
C PHE A 261 6.52 -16.83 -2.16
N ARG A 262 7.49 -16.97 -1.29
CA ARG A 262 8.49 -18.02 -1.41
C ARG A 262 7.78 -19.36 -1.26
N ARG A 263 7.83 -20.21 -2.30
CA ARG A 263 7.34 -21.57 -2.16
C ARG A 263 8.17 -22.26 -1.08
N ALA A 264 7.50 -22.78 -0.04
CA ALA A 264 8.17 -23.64 0.92
C ALA A 264 8.79 -24.78 0.13
N GLY A 265 10.12 -24.90 0.21
CA GLY A 265 10.81 -25.98 -0.48
C GLY A 265 10.22 -27.32 -0.04
N LYS A 266 9.83 -28.14 -1.02
CA LYS A 266 9.43 -29.52 -0.77
C LYS A 266 10.63 -30.30 -0.29
#